data_ab0c4bc81b9a97d6b4b84f19bfe1dff0
#
_entry.id   ab0c4bc81b9a97d6b4b84f19bfe1dff0
#
_cell.length_a   1.000
_cell.length_b   1.000
_cell.length_c   1.000
_cell.angle_alpha   90.00
_cell.angle_beta   90.00
_cell.angle_gamma   90.00
#
_symmetry.space_group_name_H-M   'P 1'
#
loop_
_entity.id
_entity.type
_entity.pdbx_description
1 polymer ?
#
loop_
_entity_poly.entity_id
_entity_poly.type
_entity_poly.pdbx_seq_one_letter_code
_entity_poly.pdbx_strand_id
1 'polypeptide(L)'
;MSAPDSPQAPRTQRPRRHDPDRRDRIVEACLDVIAEHGVAGTSHRRVAAAADVPLGSMTYHFAGMDELLREAFGQFARDVAAQLERRMAEAGSPEEAVQAVTALITHDVFATQRDLVLSHELYTLAARDPAYRTLTNDWMRRSRDALGRHFDPATCRVLDAFVEGMTIHRALDTEPHDDVDVLEAVRRLTQVR
;
A
#
# COMPACT_ATOMS: atom_id res chain seq x y z
N MET A 1 -45.29 52.87 15.45
CA MET A 1 -44.53 52.11 16.49
C MET A 1 -43.72 51.06 15.79
N SER A 2 -42.43 51.41 15.51
CA SER A 2 -41.47 50.48 14.87
C SER A 2 -40.76 49.68 15.96
N ALA A 3 -40.73 48.36 15.79
CA ALA A 3 -40.01 47.46 16.68
C ALA A 3 -38.50 47.59 16.49
N PRO A 4 -37.69 47.49 17.54
CA PRO A 4 -36.23 47.61 17.45
C PRO A 4 -35.60 46.34 16.87
N ASP A 5 -34.66 46.58 15.98
CA ASP A 5 -33.79 45.59 15.33
C ASP A 5 -32.89 44.89 16.37
N SER A 6 -32.96 43.58 16.47
CA SER A 6 -32.13 42.79 17.39
C SER A 6 -30.74 42.60 16.81
N PRO A 7 -29.65 42.85 17.57
CA PRO A 7 -28.29 42.66 17.07
C PRO A 7 -27.98 41.18 16.92
N GLN A 8 -27.57 40.77 15.68
CA GLN A 8 -27.02 39.47 15.38
C GLN A 8 -25.69 39.28 16.11
N ALA A 9 -25.60 38.23 16.92
CA ALA A 9 -24.36 37.83 17.59
C ALA A 9 -23.25 37.45 16.57
N PRO A 10 -22.00 37.84 16.82
CA PRO A 10 -20.89 37.53 15.93
C PRO A 10 -20.67 36.00 15.85
N ARG A 11 -20.65 35.47 14.63
CA ARG A 11 -20.27 34.07 14.35
C ARG A 11 -18.82 33.92 14.78
N THR A 12 -18.56 33.27 15.89
CA THR A 12 -17.23 32.86 16.33
C THR A 12 -16.66 31.90 15.31
N GLN A 13 -15.72 32.36 14.48
CA GLN A 13 -14.89 31.51 13.67
C GLN A 13 -14.06 30.63 14.63
N ARG A 14 -14.36 29.34 14.67
CA ARG A 14 -13.48 28.34 15.34
C ARG A 14 -12.06 28.49 14.75
N PRO A 15 -11.03 28.63 15.62
CA PRO A 15 -9.66 28.70 15.13
C PRO A 15 -9.39 27.45 14.28
N ARG A 16 -8.83 27.66 13.08
CA ARG A 16 -8.31 26.58 12.23
C ARG A 16 -7.23 25.86 13.05
N ARG A 17 -7.59 24.76 13.70
CA ARG A 17 -6.60 23.88 14.33
C ARG A 17 -5.67 23.43 13.21
N HIS A 18 -4.40 23.80 13.32
CA HIS A 18 -3.32 23.20 12.54
C HIS A 18 -3.32 21.70 12.93
N ASP A 19 -3.75 20.87 12.02
CA ASP A 19 -3.77 19.41 12.17
C ASP A 19 -2.58 18.87 11.36
N PRO A 20 -1.47 18.51 12.03
CA PRO A 20 -0.25 18.08 11.36
C PRO A 20 -0.45 16.77 10.58
N ASP A 21 -1.38 15.92 11.04
CA ASP A 21 -1.62 14.59 10.46
C ASP A 21 -2.65 14.62 9.30
N ARG A 22 -3.12 15.82 8.92
CA ARG A 22 -4.16 15.95 7.89
C ARG A 22 -3.72 15.42 6.53
N ARG A 23 -2.47 15.67 6.16
CA ARG A 23 -1.91 15.21 4.90
C ARG A 23 -1.89 13.68 4.84
N ASP A 24 -1.44 13.03 5.89
CA ASP A 24 -1.36 11.58 5.99
C ASP A 24 -2.76 10.94 6.00
N ARG A 25 -3.73 11.55 6.69
CA ARG A 25 -5.13 11.11 6.63
C ARG A 25 -5.72 11.21 5.22
N ILE A 26 -5.39 12.25 4.46
CA ILE A 26 -5.84 12.37 3.06
C ILE A 26 -5.23 11.27 2.21
N VAL A 27 -3.95 10.97 2.41
CA VAL A 27 -3.24 9.89 1.69
C VAL A 27 -3.86 8.53 2.00
N GLU A 28 -4.12 8.23 3.27
CA GLU A 28 -4.77 6.97 3.67
C GLU A 28 -6.20 6.86 3.13
N ALA A 29 -7.00 7.92 3.26
CA ALA A 29 -8.34 7.97 2.69
C ALA A 29 -8.34 7.84 1.15
N CYS A 30 -7.27 8.29 0.47
CA CYS A 30 -7.10 8.08 -0.96
C CYS A 30 -6.94 6.59 -1.28
N LEU A 31 -6.13 5.86 -0.52
CA LEU A 31 -5.98 4.41 -0.67
C LEU A 31 -7.30 3.68 -0.44
N ASP A 32 -8.07 4.06 0.58
CA ASP A 32 -9.39 3.46 0.84
C ASP A 32 -10.38 3.69 -0.31
N VAL A 33 -10.41 4.93 -0.85
CA VAL A 33 -11.25 5.26 -2.00
C VAL A 33 -10.82 4.49 -3.26
N ILE A 34 -9.51 4.30 -3.47
CA ILE A 34 -9.01 3.48 -4.59
C ILE A 34 -9.42 2.02 -4.40
N ALA A 35 -9.30 1.47 -3.21
CA ALA A 35 -9.67 0.09 -2.92
C ALA A 35 -11.16 -0.19 -3.18
N GLU A 36 -12.02 0.79 -2.89
CA GLU A 36 -13.48 0.64 -3.08
C GLU A 36 -13.95 0.96 -4.52
N HIS A 37 -13.31 1.93 -5.18
CA HIS A 37 -13.83 2.50 -6.43
C HIS A 37 -12.87 2.44 -7.62
N GLY A 38 -11.67 1.89 -7.42
CA GLY A 38 -10.58 1.94 -8.40
C GLY A 38 -10.01 3.35 -8.59
N VAL A 39 -8.87 3.46 -9.28
CA VAL A 39 -8.27 4.75 -9.63
C VAL A 39 -9.22 5.60 -10.48
N ALA A 40 -9.91 5.00 -11.45
CA ALA A 40 -10.85 5.72 -12.31
C ALA A 40 -12.05 6.33 -11.54
N GLY A 41 -12.44 5.70 -10.42
CA GLY A 41 -13.49 6.20 -9.55
C GLY A 41 -13.04 7.18 -8.49
N THR A 42 -11.73 7.42 -8.33
CA THR A 42 -11.15 8.31 -7.31
C THR A 42 -11.25 9.77 -7.73
N SER A 43 -11.66 10.65 -6.82
CA SER A 43 -11.76 12.09 -7.05
C SER A 43 -11.49 12.87 -5.77
N HIS A 44 -11.00 14.12 -5.90
CA HIS A 44 -10.79 15.01 -4.76
C HIS A 44 -12.00 15.09 -3.81
N ARG A 45 -13.22 15.10 -4.36
CA ARG A 45 -14.44 15.18 -3.56
C ARG A 45 -14.67 13.91 -2.74
N ARG A 46 -14.45 12.73 -3.34
CA ARG A 46 -14.57 11.47 -2.60
C ARG A 46 -13.52 11.33 -1.53
N VAL A 47 -12.26 11.61 -1.88
CA VAL A 47 -11.16 11.54 -0.90
C VAL A 47 -11.36 12.55 0.24
N ALA A 48 -11.76 13.79 -0.05
CA ALA A 48 -12.05 14.79 0.99
C ALA A 48 -13.18 14.34 1.92
N ALA A 49 -14.23 13.72 1.38
CA ALA A 49 -15.33 13.16 2.17
C ALA A 49 -14.86 11.98 3.03
N ALA A 50 -14.07 11.06 2.49
CA ALA A 50 -13.53 9.92 3.23
C ALA A 50 -12.55 10.35 4.34
N ALA A 51 -11.72 11.36 4.08
CA ALA A 51 -10.77 11.92 5.06
C ALA A 51 -11.42 12.82 6.12
N ASP A 52 -12.72 13.11 6.00
CA ASP A 52 -13.43 14.12 6.82
C ASP A 52 -12.71 15.48 6.84
N VAL A 53 -12.39 15.98 5.63
CA VAL A 53 -11.73 17.29 5.47
C VAL A 53 -12.50 18.16 4.45
N PRO A 54 -12.42 19.50 4.58
CA PRO A 54 -12.96 20.40 3.57
C PRO A 54 -12.28 20.16 2.21
N LEU A 55 -13.06 20.24 1.10
CA LEU A 55 -12.52 20.06 -0.26
C LEU A 55 -11.31 20.97 -0.57
N GLY A 56 -11.31 22.21 -0.04
CA GLY A 56 -10.18 23.13 -0.16
C GLY A 56 -8.87 22.64 0.47
N SER A 57 -8.93 21.66 1.39
CA SER A 57 -7.72 21.05 1.95
C SER A 57 -6.97 20.25 0.92
N MET A 58 -7.66 19.67 -0.06
CA MET A 58 -7.03 18.88 -1.13
C MET A 58 -6.05 19.73 -1.95
N THR A 59 -6.50 20.89 -2.43
CA THR A 59 -5.67 21.81 -3.22
C THR A 59 -4.64 22.56 -2.39
N TYR A 60 -4.77 22.58 -1.07
CA TYR A 60 -3.75 23.12 -0.17
C TYR A 60 -2.57 22.14 0.00
N HIS A 61 -2.85 20.83 0.05
CA HIS A 61 -1.83 19.81 0.32
C HIS A 61 -1.25 19.16 -0.93
N PHE A 62 -2.00 19.15 -2.06
CA PHE A 62 -1.62 18.47 -3.29
C PHE A 62 -1.91 19.36 -4.50
N ALA A 63 -0.95 19.44 -5.44
CA ALA A 63 -1.11 20.22 -6.67
C ALA A 63 -2.19 19.63 -7.62
N GLY A 64 -2.53 18.36 -7.44
CA GLY A 64 -3.56 17.67 -8.21
C GLY A 64 -3.77 16.23 -7.79
N MET A 65 -4.69 15.56 -8.48
CA MET A 65 -5.01 14.15 -8.20
C MET A 65 -3.80 13.24 -8.46
N ASP A 66 -3.03 13.52 -9.49
CA ASP A 66 -1.88 12.73 -9.86
C ASP A 66 -0.76 12.74 -8.78
N GLU A 67 -0.52 13.91 -8.15
CA GLU A 67 0.41 13.99 -7.02
C GLU A 67 -0.10 13.17 -5.83
N LEU A 68 -1.38 13.29 -5.50
CA LEU A 68 -2.00 12.54 -4.42
C LEU A 68 -1.94 11.01 -4.67
N LEU A 69 -2.25 10.57 -5.88
CA LEU A 69 -2.18 9.15 -6.25
C LEU A 69 -0.75 8.62 -6.14
N ARG A 70 0.25 9.35 -6.66
CA ARG A 70 1.65 8.92 -6.56
C ARG A 70 2.12 8.81 -5.11
N GLU A 71 1.70 9.75 -4.27
CA GLU A 71 2.05 9.68 -2.85
C GLU A 71 1.36 8.53 -2.14
N ALA A 72 0.07 8.34 -2.38
CA ALA A 72 -0.71 7.25 -1.80
C ALA A 72 -0.12 5.88 -2.20
N PHE A 73 0.11 5.64 -3.48
CA PHE A 73 0.75 4.41 -3.93
C PHE A 73 2.20 4.27 -3.47
N GLY A 74 2.93 5.38 -3.37
CA GLY A 74 4.27 5.37 -2.79
C GLY A 74 4.29 4.95 -1.33
N GLN A 75 3.33 5.42 -0.53
CA GLN A 75 3.16 4.96 0.86
C GLN A 75 2.81 3.49 0.91
N PHE A 76 1.79 3.06 0.16
CA PHE A 76 1.38 1.66 0.10
C PHE A 76 2.56 0.72 -0.26
N ALA A 77 3.31 1.04 -1.31
CA ALA A 77 4.47 0.24 -1.72
C ALA A 77 5.57 0.18 -0.64
N ARG A 78 5.80 1.29 0.07
CA ARG A 78 6.75 1.33 1.20
C ARG A 78 6.28 0.45 2.37
N ASP A 79 5.01 0.48 2.69
CA ASP A 79 4.45 -0.26 3.82
C ASP A 79 4.48 -1.77 3.56
N VAL A 80 4.14 -2.21 2.35
CA VAL A 80 4.25 -3.62 1.95
C VAL A 80 5.71 -4.09 1.95
N ALA A 81 6.63 -3.31 1.36
CA ALA A 81 8.05 -3.66 1.39
C ALA A 81 8.60 -3.77 2.82
N ALA A 82 8.17 -2.88 3.72
CA ALA A 82 8.61 -2.89 5.12
C ALA A 82 8.19 -4.16 5.88
N GLN A 83 7.13 -4.87 5.47
CA GLN A 83 6.75 -6.14 6.08
C GLN A 83 7.82 -7.21 5.82
N LEU A 84 8.22 -7.37 4.56
CA LEU A 84 9.30 -8.30 4.19
C LEU A 84 10.63 -7.91 4.83
N GLU A 85 10.97 -6.61 4.82
CA GLU A 85 12.20 -6.11 5.45
C GLU A 85 12.29 -6.49 6.94
N ARG A 86 11.18 -6.33 7.69
CA ARG A 86 11.13 -6.73 9.11
C ARG A 86 11.34 -8.23 9.28
N ARG A 87 10.61 -9.06 8.52
CA ARG A 87 10.73 -10.52 8.59
C ARG A 87 12.13 -11.01 8.27
N MET A 88 12.76 -10.46 7.24
CA MET A 88 14.14 -10.81 6.90
C MET A 88 15.16 -10.30 7.91
N ALA A 89 14.88 -9.20 8.59
CA ALA A 89 15.74 -8.70 9.68
C ALA A 89 15.64 -9.53 10.95
N GLU A 90 14.49 -10.12 11.24
CA GLU A 90 14.22 -10.97 12.40
C GLU A 90 14.74 -12.40 12.21
N ALA A 91 14.86 -12.88 10.97
CA ALA A 91 15.39 -14.20 10.67
C ALA A 91 16.90 -14.26 11.00
N GLY A 92 17.30 -15.20 11.83
CA GLY A 92 18.70 -15.42 12.24
C GLY A 92 19.43 -16.45 11.38
N SER A 93 18.72 -17.15 10.47
CA SER A 93 19.28 -18.19 9.62
C SER A 93 18.55 -18.28 8.27
N PRO A 94 19.16 -18.90 7.23
CA PRO A 94 18.48 -19.15 5.96
C PRO A 94 17.18 -19.99 6.12
N GLU A 95 17.15 -20.94 7.04
CA GLU A 95 15.94 -21.73 7.31
C GLU A 95 14.82 -20.88 7.92
N GLU A 96 15.15 -20.00 8.86
CA GLU A 96 14.19 -19.03 9.41
C GLU A 96 13.71 -18.04 8.33
N ALA A 97 14.58 -17.63 7.41
CA ALA A 97 14.20 -16.81 6.27
C ALA A 97 13.25 -17.54 5.32
N VAL A 98 13.43 -18.84 5.08
CA VAL A 98 12.49 -19.69 4.32
C VAL A 98 11.11 -19.72 4.99
N GLN A 99 11.07 -19.92 6.32
CA GLN A 99 9.81 -19.87 7.08
C GLN A 99 9.15 -18.49 7.00
N ALA A 100 9.94 -17.43 7.09
CA ALA A 100 9.45 -16.06 7.00
C ALA A 100 8.87 -15.73 5.62
N VAL A 101 9.51 -16.18 4.52
CA VAL A 101 8.97 -16.04 3.16
C VAL A 101 7.68 -16.85 2.99
N THR A 102 7.64 -18.07 3.51
CA THR A 102 6.44 -18.90 3.49
C THR A 102 5.28 -18.20 4.21
N ALA A 103 5.50 -17.73 5.44
CA ALA A 103 4.48 -17.00 6.20
C ALA A 103 4.01 -15.71 5.51
N LEU A 104 4.92 -15.01 4.84
CA LEU A 104 4.58 -13.84 4.05
C LEU A 104 3.55 -14.19 2.95
N ILE A 105 3.80 -15.28 2.20
CA ILE A 105 2.91 -15.74 1.13
C ILE A 105 1.56 -16.22 1.69
N THR A 106 1.59 -16.96 2.80
CA THR A 106 0.41 -17.68 3.29
C THR A 106 -0.50 -16.83 4.17
N HIS A 107 0.02 -15.78 4.81
CA HIS A 107 -0.71 -15.03 5.83
C HIS A 107 -0.70 -13.51 5.68
N ASP A 108 0.36 -12.91 5.09
CA ASP A 108 0.55 -11.47 5.23
C ASP A 108 0.24 -10.67 3.97
N VAL A 109 0.77 -11.08 2.82
CA VAL A 109 0.59 -10.34 1.56
C VAL A 109 -0.79 -10.63 1.00
N PHE A 110 -1.49 -9.57 0.60
CA PHE A 110 -2.90 -9.63 0.18
C PHE A 110 -3.83 -10.31 1.19
N ALA A 111 -3.49 -10.18 2.49
CA ALA A 111 -4.35 -10.61 3.57
C ALA A 111 -5.75 -9.95 3.51
N THR A 112 -5.86 -8.83 2.82
CA THR A 112 -7.10 -8.10 2.61
C THR A 112 -7.41 -7.88 1.13
N GLN A 113 -8.70 -7.85 0.79
CA GLN A 113 -9.17 -7.45 -0.54
C GLN A 113 -8.64 -6.05 -0.94
N ARG A 114 -8.47 -5.15 0.04
CA ARG A 114 -7.90 -3.82 -0.13
C ARG A 114 -6.50 -3.87 -0.73
N ASP A 115 -5.60 -4.65 -0.14
CA ASP A 115 -4.21 -4.74 -0.57
C ASP A 115 -4.07 -5.36 -1.96
N LEU A 116 -4.89 -6.36 -2.26
CA LEU A 116 -4.98 -6.98 -3.57
C LEU A 116 -5.37 -5.96 -4.65
N VAL A 117 -6.43 -5.19 -4.41
CA VAL A 117 -6.91 -4.16 -5.36
C VAL A 117 -5.85 -3.08 -5.54
N LEU A 118 -5.27 -2.55 -4.45
CA LEU A 118 -4.25 -1.50 -4.52
C LEU A 118 -3.03 -1.95 -5.33
N SER A 119 -2.56 -3.16 -5.14
CA SER A 119 -1.42 -3.71 -5.90
C SER A 119 -1.73 -3.77 -7.39
N HIS A 120 -2.89 -4.29 -7.79
CA HIS A 120 -3.26 -4.41 -9.20
C HIS A 120 -3.48 -3.05 -9.86
N GLU A 121 -4.08 -2.09 -9.16
CA GLU A 121 -4.23 -0.71 -9.66
C GLU A 121 -2.86 -0.05 -9.86
N LEU A 122 -1.92 -0.23 -8.91
CA LEU A 122 -0.56 0.27 -9.04
C LEU A 122 0.17 -0.35 -10.24
N TYR A 123 0.11 -1.67 -10.44
CA TYR A 123 0.73 -2.33 -11.60
C TYR A 123 0.09 -1.90 -12.93
N THR A 124 -1.21 -1.70 -12.94
CA THR A 124 -1.93 -1.18 -14.13
C THR A 124 -1.44 0.21 -14.52
N LEU A 125 -1.23 1.09 -13.53
CA LEU A 125 -0.64 2.41 -13.77
C LEU A 125 0.82 2.30 -14.20
N ALA A 126 1.64 1.50 -13.52
CA ALA A 126 3.06 1.31 -13.83
C ALA A 126 3.31 0.74 -15.23
N ALA A 127 2.38 -0.06 -15.77
CA ALA A 127 2.45 -0.55 -17.14
C ALA A 127 2.34 0.58 -18.18
N ARG A 128 1.70 1.70 -17.84
CA ARG A 128 1.39 2.81 -18.74
C ARG A 128 2.21 4.07 -18.48
N ASP A 129 2.59 4.32 -17.23
CA ASP A 129 3.24 5.56 -16.80
C ASP A 129 4.58 5.27 -16.09
N PRO A 130 5.71 5.82 -16.62
CA PRO A 130 7.03 5.66 -16.02
C PRO A 130 7.14 6.15 -14.57
N ALA A 131 6.35 7.17 -14.16
CA ALA A 131 6.38 7.68 -12.79
C ALA A 131 5.92 6.62 -11.78
N TYR A 132 4.85 5.87 -12.10
CA TYR A 132 4.39 4.75 -11.26
C TYR A 132 5.31 3.53 -11.38
N ARG A 133 5.94 3.31 -12.56
CA ARG A 133 6.94 2.27 -12.73
C ARG A 133 8.14 2.45 -11.81
N THR A 134 8.50 3.67 -11.49
CA THR A 134 9.54 3.95 -10.50
C THR A 134 9.13 3.42 -9.11
N LEU A 135 7.87 3.57 -8.71
CA LEU A 135 7.38 3.06 -7.43
C LEU A 135 7.46 1.52 -7.35
N THR A 136 7.00 0.82 -8.40
CA THR A 136 7.10 -0.65 -8.44
C THR A 136 8.53 -1.14 -8.49
N ASN A 137 9.42 -0.47 -9.24
CA ASN A 137 10.84 -0.80 -9.28
C ASN A 137 11.52 -0.61 -7.92
N ASP A 138 11.20 0.46 -7.20
CA ASP A 138 11.72 0.70 -5.85
C ASP A 138 11.21 -0.35 -4.86
N TRP A 139 9.95 -0.73 -4.95
CA TRP A 139 9.38 -1.81 -4.15
C TRP A 139 10.13 -3.13 -4.40
N MET A 140 10.20 -3.60 -5.65
CA MET A 140 10.91 -4.83 -6.03
C MET A 140 12.39 -4.81 -5.61
N ARG A 141 13.06 -3.66 -5.73
CA ARG A 141 14.44 -3.50 -5.28
C ARG A 141 14.56 -3.71 -3.77
N ARG A 142 13.70 -3.06 -2.97
CA ARG A 142 13.68 -3.20 -1.51
C ARG A 142 13.41 -4.66 -1.10
N SER A 143 12.48 -5.33 -1.77
CA SER A 143 12.17 -6.75 -1.54
C SER A 143 13.42 -7.62 -1.77
N ARG A 144 14.11 -7.43 -2.89
CA ARG A 144 15.35 -8.17 -3.20
C ARG A 144 16.50 -7.83 -2.26
N ASP A 145 16.63 -6.58 -1.84
CA ASP A 145 17.64 -6.16 -0.87
C ASP A 145 17.39 -6.82 0.51
N ALA A 146 16.13 -6.94 0.91
CA ALA A 146 15.76 -7.64 2.13
C ALA A 146 16.07 -9.15 2.05
N LEU A 147 15.68 -9.82 0.97
CA LEU A 147 15.98 -11.23 0.70
C LEU A 147 17.49 -11.49 0.62
N GLY A 148 18.25 -10.53 0.12
CA GLY A 148 19.71 -10.59 -0.03
C GLY A 148 20.49 -10.70 1.29
N ARG A 149 19.82 -10.59 2.43
CA ARG A 149 20.44 -10.88 3.75
C ARG A 149 20.71 -12.37 3.94
N HIS A 150 19.96 -13.23 3.26
CA HIS A 150 19.97 -14.69 3.46
C HIS A 150 20.22 -15.48 2.17
N PHE A 151 19.98 -14.90 1.01
CA PHE A 151 20.02 -15.59 -0.28
C PHE A 151 20.89 -14.85 -1.29
N ASP A 152 21.40 -15.57 -2.28
CA ASP A 152 22.17 -14.97 -3.37
C ASP A 152 21.29 -14.14 -4.32
N PRO A 153 21.86 -13.22 -5.13
CA PRO A 153 21.09 -12.32 -5.97
C PRO A 153 20.19 -13.00 -7.03
N ALA A 154 20.57 -14.19 -7.52
CA ALA A 154 19.76 -14.92 -8.50
C ALA A 154 18.53 -15.52 -7.82
N THR A 155 18.73 -16.15 -6.66
CA THR A 155 17.64 -16.65 -5.79
C THR A 155 16.69 -15.52 -5.38
N CYS A 156 17.22 -14.35 -4.97
CA CYS A 156 16.37 -13.20 -4.61
C CYS A 156 15.42 -12.77 -5.73
N ARG A 157 15.88 -12.77 -6.99
CA ARG A 157 15.01 -12.41 -8.15
C ARG A 157 13.91 -13.43 -8.37
N VAL A 158 14.20 -14.69 -8.21
CA VAL A 158 13.22 -15.77 -8.39
C VAL A 158 12.20 -15.74 -7.24
N LEU A 159 12.68 -15.58 -6.00
CA LEU A 159 11.79 -15.50 -4.83
C LEU A 159 10.87 -14.27 -4.88
N ASP A 160 11.38 -13.12 -5.25
CA ASP A 160 10.59 -11.88 -5.41
C ASP A 160 9.40 -12.12 -6.37
N ALA A 161 9.68 -12.69 -7.55
CA ALA A 161 8.62 -13.02 -8.52
C ALA A 161 7.70 -14.16 -8.03
N PHE A 162 8.25 -15.16 -7.32
CA PHE A 162 7.48 -16.27 -6.78
C PHE A 162 6.50 -15.81 -5.69
N VAL A 163 6.97 -14.98 -4.76
CA VAL A 163 6.13 -14.38 -3.70
C VAL A 163 4.94 -13.65 -4.35
N GLU A 164 5.21 -12.78 -5.33
CA GLU A 164 4.16 -12.02 -6.00
C GLU A 164 3.16 -12.93 -6.72
N GLY A 165 3.63 -13.89 -7.51
CA GLY A 165 2.77 -14.82 -8.22
C GLY A 165 1.92 -15.67 -7.28
N MET A 166 2.52 -16.24 -6.23
CA MET A 166 1.81 -17.10 -5.27
C MET A 166 0.77 -16.33 -4.46
N THR A 167 1.06 -15.11 -4.04
CA THR A 167 0.09 -14.29 -3.30
C THR A 167 -1.11 -13.90 -4.15
N ILE A 168 -0.90 -13.60 -5.44
CA ILE A 168 -1.98 -13.34 -6.40
C ILE A 168 -2.84 -14.59 -6.59
N HIS A 169 -2.21 -15.76 -6.81
CA HIS A 169 -2.93 -17.02 -6.99
C HIS A 169 -3.75 -17.35 -5.74
N ARG A 170 -3.16 -17.29 -4.55
CA ARG A 170 -3.90 -17.55 -3.29
C ARG A 170 -5.09 -16.62 -3.07
N ALA A 171 -5.00 -15.37 -3.51
CA ALA A 171 -6.07 -14.39 -3.34
C ALA A 171 -7.21 -14.55 -4.36
N LEU A 172 -6.95 -15.09 -5.54
CA LEU A 172 -7.91 -15.14 -6.66
C LEU A 172 -8.34 -16.56 -7.05
N ASP A 173 -7.57 -17.58 -6.67
CA ASP A 173 -7.91 -18.98 -6.97
C ASP A 173 -9.09 -19.44 -6.11
N THR A 174 -9.93 -20.29 -6.71
CA THR A 174 -11.06 -20.93 -6.02
C THR A 174 -10.69 -22.30 -5.45
N GLU A 175 -9.52 -22.85 -5.84
CA GLU A 175 -9.03 -24.09 -5.31
C GLU A 175 -8.25 -23.86 -3.99
N PRO A 176 -8.34 -24.75 -3.01
CA PRO A 176 -7.60 -24.62 -1.76
C PRO A 176 -6.09 -24.78 -2.02
N HIS A 177 -5.28 -23.92 -1.42
CA HIS A 177 -3.82 -24.00 -1.43
C HIS A 177 -3.33 -24.61 -0.11
N ASP A 178 -2.37 -25.56 -0.19
CA ASP A 178 -1.70 -26.11 0.98
C ASP A 178 -0.46 -25.28 1.32
N ASP A 179 -0.33 -24.84 2.56
CA ASP A 179 0.84 -24.09 3.04
C ASP A 179 2.12 -24.96 3.02
N VAL A 180 1.99 -26.29 3.11
CA VAL A 180 3.12 -27.22 2.99
C VAL A 180 3.71 -27.19 1.58
N ASP A 181 2.88 -27.06 0.54
CA ASP A 181 3.35 -26.95 -0.84
C ASP A 181 4.14 -25.65 -1.07
N VAL A 182 3.71 -24.55 -0.44
CA VAL A 182 4.41 -23.26 -0.50
C VAL A 182 5.79 -23.38 0.17
N LEU A 183 5.85 -23.96 1.38
CA LEU A 183 7.11 -24.18 2.10
C LEU A 183 8.10 -25.00 1.28
N GLU A 184 7.63 -26.13 0.72
CA GLU A 184 8.48 -26.99 -0.09
C GLU A 184 8.99 -26.30 -1.37
N ALA A 185 8.13 -25.49 -2.01
CA ALA A 185 8.52 -24.71 -3.18
C ALA A 185 9.60 -23.65 -2.83
N VAL A 186 9.43 -22.95 -1.71
CA VAL A 186 10.43 -21.97 -1.23
C VAL A 186 11.75 -22.68 -0.93
N ARG A 187 11.74 -23.86 -0.26
CA ARG A 187 12.95 -24.65 0.00
C ARG A 187 13.67 -25.06 -1.27
N ARG A 188 12.94 -25.51 -2.29
CA ARG A 188 13.53 -25.88 -3.60
C ARG A 188 14.17 -24.68 -4.29
N LEU A 189 13.54 -23.53 -4.26
CA LEU A 189 14.06 -22.31 -4.88
C LEU A 189 15.31 -21.77 -4.17
N THR A 190 15.37 -21.91 -2.85
CA THR A 190 16.50 -21.45 -2.03
C THR A 190 17.60 -22.48 -1.86
N GLN A 191 17.36 -23.74 -2.22
CA GLN A 191 18.25 -24.88 -1.97
C GLN A 191 18.60 -25.08 -0.47
N VAL A 192 17.82 -24.53 0.41
CA VAL A 192 17.91 -24.75 1.86
C VAL A 192 17.24 -26.10 2.18
N ARG A 193 17.99 -26.96 2.89
CA ARG A 193 17.56 -28.31 3.27
C ARG A 193 17.15 -28.42 4.71
#